data_18ff2704fb7c62f9847be43425f2cb22
#
_entry.id   18ff2704fb7c62f9847be43425f2cb22
#
_cell.length_a   1.000
_cell.length_b   1.000
_cell.length_c   1.000
_cell.angle_alpha   90.00
_cell.angle_beta   90.00
_cell.angle_gamma   90.00
#
_symmetry.space_group_name_H-M   'P 1'
#
loop_
_entity.id
_entity.type
_entity.pdbx_description
1 polymer ?
#
loop_
_entity_poly.entity_id
_entity_poly.type
_entity_poly.pdbx_seq_one_letter_code
_entity_poly.pdbx_strand_id
1 'polypeptide(L)'
;MPGNQPNESSFVKKLLLGKSKTFCMIPWVHLHTTPTGVAAPCCIAESCATPDGVGDSKTQGLMELVNSEKMNQLRLDMLTGKENIECSKCYNHDAQGIDSFRTTSNEQWKNAFDDVLENTNLEDGSLKKFKMRYFDIRFSNICNFKCRTCGSAFSTQWEQEDLKSGVFYAKIIPKNNNKKFLQDVVDQIPNMEVAYFAGGEPLITEEHYILLEEMIRSNHTDILLRYNTNLSNLKFKDKDLLGLWKHFNKKVQVYASIDHYLSLIHI
;
A
#
# COMPACT_ATOMS: atom_id res chain seq x y z
N MET A 1 -5.06 -38.96 30.52
CA MET A 1 -5.47 -37.79 29.69
C MET A 1 -4.22 -37.27 29.03
N PRO A 2 -4.08 -37.29 27.70
CA PRO A 2 -2.91 -36.69 27.04
C PRO A 2 -3.08 -35.18 27.14
N GLY A 3 -2.12 -34.52 27.80
CA GLY A 3 -2.05 -33.07 27.90
C GLY A 3 -1.90 -32.45 26.49
N ASN A 4 -2.79 -31.51 26.18
CA ASN A 4 -2.72 -30.65 25.02
C ASN A 4 -1.41 -29.86 25.10
N GLN A 5 -0.35 -30.32 24.45
CA GLN A 5 0.81 -29.47 24.16
C GLN A 5 0.30 -28.38 23.25
N PRO A 6 0.55 -27.09 23.55
CA PRO A 6 0.20 -26.01 22.64
C PRO A 6 0.88 -26.29 21.30
N ASN A 7 0.10 -26.30 20.21
CA ASN A 7 0.60 -26.46 18.86
C ASN A 7 1.74 -25.44 18.65
N GLU A 8 2.88 -25.89 18.17
CA GLU A 8 4.10 -25.09 17.97
C GLU A 8 3.82 -23.78 17.21
N SER A 9 2.94 -23.83 16.21
CA SER A 9 2.40 -22.67 15.48
C SER A 9 1.72 -21.66 16.42
N SER A 10 0.93 -22.12 17.39
CA SER A 10 0.24 -21.24 18.36
C SER A 10 1.23 -20.51 19.28
N PHE A 11 2.33 -21.16 19.66
CA PHE A 11 3.37 -20.53 20.46
C PHE A 11 4.14 -19.46 19.68
N VAL A 12 4.56 -19.78 18.44
CA VAL A 12 5.26 -18.84 17.53
C VAL A 12 4.38 -17.63 17.24
N LYS A 13 3.09 -17.85 16.95
CA LYS A 13 2.11 -16.78 16.73
C LYS A 13 2.00 -15.83 17.92
N LYS A 14 1.86 -16.39 19.13
CA LYS A 14 1.80 -15.60 20.36
C LYS A 14 3.09 -14.82 20.63
N LEU A 15 4.24 -15.41 20.30
CA LEU A 15 5.54 -14.75 20.44
C LEU A 15 5.68 -13.58 19.45
N LEU A 16 5.46 -13.81 18.18
CA LEU A 16 5.67 -12.80 17.13
C LEU A 16 4.61 -11.69 17.17
N LEU A 17 3.32 -12.03 17.24
CA LEU A 17 2.26 -11.01 17.25
C LEU A 17 2.10 -10.32 18.60
N GLY A 18 2.34 -11.03 19.73
CA GLY A 18 2.06 -10.51 21.06
C GLY A 18 3.25 -9.94 21.82
N LYS A 19 4.48 -10.41 21.56
CA LYS A 19 5.67 -10.03 22.33
C LYS A 19 6.80 -9.40 21.51
N SER A 20 6.85 -9.66 20.20
CA SER A 20 7.89 -9.10 19.35
C SER A 20 7.73 -7.59 19.24
N LYS A 21 8.86 -6.87 19.37
CA LYS A 21 8.94 -5.43 19.15
C LYS A 21 9.25 -5.07 17.69
N THR A 22 9.61 -6.05 16.86
CA THR A 22 10.07 -5.84 15.48
C THR A 22 9.11 -6.41 14.45
N PHE A 23 8.37 -7.46 14.78
CA PHE A 23 7.47 -8.14 13.85
C PHE A 23 6.30 -7.26 13.41
N CYS A 24 6.03 -7.24 12.09
CA CYS A 24 4.92 -6.57 11.45
C CYS A 24 4.36 -7.45 10.33
N MET A 25 3.03 -7.63 10.27
CA MET A 25 2.38 -8.42 9.21
C MET A 25 2.48 -7.80 7.80
N ILE A 26 2.71 -6.50 7.70
CA ILE A 26 2.64 -5.74 6.44
C ILE A 26 3.53 -6.32 5.33
N PRO A 27 4.82 -6.65 5.53
CA PRO A 27 5.67 -7.15 4.43
C PRO A 27 5.23 -8.50 3.84
N TRP A 28 4.23 -9.15 4.42
CA TRP A 28 3.67 -10.42 3.95
C TRP A 28 2.32 -10.29 3.23
N VAL A 29 1.58 -9.19 3.47
CA VAL A 29 0.22 -9.03 2.98
C VAL A 29 0.04 -7.79 2.10
N HIS A 30 1.10 -7.03 1.91
CA HIS A 30 1.07 -5.69 1.31
C HIS A 30 2.36 -5.36 0.56
N LEU A 31 2.25 -4.54 -0.45
CA LEU A 31 3.32 -3.77 -1.08
C LEU A 31 2.79 -2.37 -1.34
N HIS A 32 3.59 -1.36 -1.03
CA HIS A 32 3.33 0.02 -1.38
C HIS A 32 4.10 0.44 -2.62
N THR A 33 3.50 1.27 -3.48
CA THR A 33 4.26 2.02 -4.47
C THR A 33 3.91 3.49 -4.42
N THR A 34 4.94 4.34 -4.53
CA THR A 34 4.75 5.78 -4.69
C THR A 34 4.29 6.10 -6.13
N PRO A 35 3.73 7.28 -6.40
CA PRO A 35 3.42 7.72 -7.77
C PRO A 35 4.64 7.75 -8.70
N THR A 36 5.84 7.84 -8.13
CA THR A 36 7.10 7.82 -8.89
C THR A 36 7.52 6.42 -9.34
N GLY A 37 6.83 5.37 -8.89
CA GLY A 37 7.12 3.97 -9.18
C GLY A 37 7.97 3.26 -8.12
N VAL A 38 8.53 4.00 -7.17
CA VAL A 38 9.34 3.43 -6.08
C VAL A 38 8.47 2.50 -5.25
N ALA A 39 8.89 1.25 -5.12
CA ALA A 39 8.25 0.28 -4.25
C ALA A 39 8.84 0.31 -2.83
N ALA A 40 7.99 0.06 -1.84
CA ALA A 40 8.36 0.05 -0.42
C ALA A 40 7.55 -0.98 0.36
N PRO A 41 8.01 -1.43 1.53
CA PRO A 41 7.25 -2.35 2.38
C PRO A 41 5.91 -1.79 2.82
N CYS A 42 5.84 -0.48 3.10
CA CYS A 42 4.62 0.25 3.45
C CYS A 42 4.81 1.76 3.21
N CYS A 43 3.72 2.52 3.27
CA CYS A 43 3.71 3.95 2.96
C CYS A 43 4.50 4.85 3.94
N ILE A 44 4.91 4.33 5.11
CA ILE A 44 5.71 5.06 6.11
C ILE A 44 7.14 4.55 6.24
N ALA A 45 7.52 3.53 5.46
CA ALA A 45 8.90 3.00 5.44
C ALA A 45 9.90 4.07 4.98
N GLU A 46 11.13 3.97 5.45
CA GLU A 46 12.20 4.91 5.06
C GLU A 46 12.49 4.86 3.55
N SER A 47 12.38 3.68 2.95
CA SER A 47 12.57 3.49 1.50
C SER A 47 11.57 4.24 0.63
N CYS A 48 10.41 4.67 1.16
CA CYS A 48 9.50 5.57 0.42
C CYS A 48 10.11 6.91 0.06
N ALA A 49 11.08 7.37 0.84
CA ALA A 49 11.78 8.64 0.65
C ALA A 49 13.10 8.49 -0.12
N THR A 50 13.50 7.26 -0.45
CA THR A 50 14.74 6.99 -1.19
C THR A 50 14.45 6.71 -2.66
N PRO A 51 15.37 7.07 -3.59
CA PRO A 51 15.16 6.86 -5.03
C PRO A 51 14.99 5.38 -5.41
N ASP A 52 15.65 4.48 -4.69
CA ASP A 52 15.74 3.06 -5.06
C ASP A 52 14.65 2.20 -4.40
N GLY A 53 14.12 2.62 -3.24
CA GLY A 53 13.12 1.85 -2.52
C GLY A 53 13.55 0.40 -2.26
N VAL A 54 12.59 -0.53 -2.43
CA VAL A 54 12.86 -1.96 -2.55
C VAL A 54 12.85 -2.43 -4.01
N GLY A 55 12.63 -1.51 -4.95
CA GLY A 55 12.62 -1.69 -6.40
C GLY A 55 11.71 -0.67 -7.11
N ASP A 56 11.54 -0.82 -8.42
CA ASP A 56 10.75 0.08 -9.27
C ASP A 56 9.63 -0.68 -10.00
N SER A 57 8.39 -0.35 -9.68
CA SER A 57 7.19 -0.95 -10.29
C SER A 57 7.01 -0.63 -11.78
N LYS A 58 7.77 0.34 -12.32
CA LYS A 58 7.76 0.65 -13.76
C LYS A 58 8.51 -0.38 -14.60
N THR A 59 9.45 -1.10 -13.98
CA THR A 59 10.34 -2.05 -14.67
C THR A 59 10.22 -3.47 -14.16
N GLN A 60 9.74 -3.66 -12.93
CA GLN A 60 9.69 -4.96 -12.27
C GLN A 60 8.23 -5.44 -12.10
N GLY A 61 8.05 -6.76 -12.03
CA GLY A 61 6.79 -7.40 -11.69
C GLY A 61 6.55 -7.45 -10.18
N LEU A 62 5.31 -7.73 -9.78
CA LEU A 62 4.91 -7.75 -8.37
C LEU A 62 5.73 -8.73 -7.54
N MET A 63 5.92 -9.97 -8.01
CA MET A 63 6.67 -10.99 -7.27
C MET A 63 8.16 -10.67 -7.16
N GLU A 64 8.74 -10.00 -8.16
CA GLU A 64 10.14 -9.53 -8.12
C GLU A 64 10.33 -8.48 -7.03
N LEU A 65 9.39 -7.54 -6.91
CA LEU A 65 9.40 -6.50 -5.88
C LEU A 65 9.21 -7.08 -4.48
N VAL A 66 8.21 -7.96 -4.33
CA VAL A 66 7.89 -8.61 -3.05
C VAL A 66 9.05 -9.50 -2.56
N ASN A 67 9.78 -10.14 -3.47
CA ASN A 67 10.93 -10.99 -3.16
C ASN A 67 12.28 -10.30 -3.45
N SER A 68 12.32 -8.97 -3.51
CA SER A 68 13.59 -8.26 -3.58
C SER A 68 14.47 -8.57 -2.34
N GLU A 69 15.78 -8.47 -2.50
CA GLU A 69 16.73 -8.73 -1.42
C GLU A 69 16.40 -7.92 -0.14
N LYS A 70 16.05 -6.64 -0.31
CA LYS A 70 15.66 -5.77 0.82
C LYS A 70 14.40 -6.25 1.51
N MET A 71 13.37 -6.69 0.76
CA MET A 71 12.14 -7.24 1.34
C MET A 71 12.37 -8.56 2.07
N ASN A 72 13.19 -9.44 1.49
CA ASN A 72 13.54 -10.71 2.09
C ASN A 72 14.32 -10.49 3.40
N GLN A 73 15.32 -9.61 3.39
CA GLN A 73 16.09 -9.26 4.58
C GLN A 73 15.21 -8.62 5.66
N LEU A 74 14.28 -7.73 5.29
CA LEU A 74 13.34 -7.14 6.23
C LEU A 74 12.49 -8.20 6.95
N ARG A 75 11.97 -9.19 6.22
CA ARG A 75 11.22 -10.29 6.83
C ARG A 75 12.07 -11.14 7.76
N LEU A 76 13.31 -11.48 7.37
CA LEU A 76 14.25 -12.20 8.26
C LEU A 76 14.56 -11.41 9.53
N ASP A 77 14.84 -10.12 9.41
CA ASP A 77 15.10 -9.26 10.58
C ASP A 77 13.89 -9.27 11.54
N MET A 78 12.67 -9.17 11.00
CA MET A 78 11.44 -9.23 11.80
C MET A 78 11.23 -10.58 12.49
N LEU A 79 11.48 -11.69 11.79
CA LEU A 79 11.33 -13.05 12.34
C LEU A 79 12.37 -13.36 13.42
N THR A 80 13.57 -12.79 13.30
CA THR A 80 14.67 -12.98 14.26
C THR A 80 14.70 -11.95 15.40
N GLY A 81 13.77 -10.99 15.40
CA GLY A 81 13.68 -9.95 16.42
C GLY A 81 14.71 -8.82 16.25
N LYS A 82 15.30 -8.70 15.08
CA LYS A 82 16.26 -7.63 14.76
C LYS A 82 15.53 -6.40 14.25
N GLU A 83 15.91 -5.22 14.73
CA GLU A 83 15.41 -3.95 14.21
C GLU A 83 15.92 -3.69 12.79
N ASN A 84 15.04 -3.16 11.95
CA ASN A 84 15.35 -2.75 10.59
C ASN A 84 15.00 -1.28 10.41
N ILE A 85 15.88 -0.52 9.74
CA ILE A 85 15.73 0.94 9.55
C ILE A 85 14.41 1.31 8.88
N GLU A 86 13.88 0.46 7.99
CA GLU A 86 12.61 0.66 7.32
C GLU A 86 11.44 0.92 8.28
N CYS A 87 11.52 0.39 9.50
CA CYS A 87 10.48 0.44 10.51
C CYS A 87 10.75 1.43 11.66
N SER A 88 11.80 2.26 11.55
CA SER A 88 12.24 3.21 12.58
C SER A 88 11.11 4.07 13.14
N LYS A 89 10.20 4.57 12.30
CA LYS A 89 9.04 5.39 12.73
C LYS A 89 8.09 4.60 13.62
N CYS A 90 7.81 3.33 13.29
CA CYS A 90 6.97 2.48 14.12
C CYS A 90 7.63 2.18 15.47
N TYR A 91 8.92 1.84 15.47
CA TYR A 91 9.65 1.57 16.71
C TYR A 91 9.68 2.79 17.63
N ASN A 92 9.85 4.00 17.07
CA ASN A 92 9.80 5.25 17.84
C ASN A 92 8.43 5.51 18.45
N HIS A 93 7.33 5.23 17.74
CA HIS A 93 5.97 5.33 18.29
C HIS A 93 5.75 4.30 19.41
N ASP A 94 6.11 3.05 19.17
CA ASP A 94 5.98 1.97 20.14
C ASP A 94 6.76 2.26 21.44
N ALA A 95 7.98 2.82 21.32
CA ALA A 95 8.80 3.23 22.45
C ALA A 95 8.17 4.35 23.29
N GLN A 96 7.33 5.19 22.69
CA GLN A 96 6.57 6.24 23.34
C GLN A 96 5.20 5.78 23.86
N GLY A 97 4.86 4.50 23.71
CA GLY A 97 3.56 3.94 24.11
C GLY A 97 2.41 4.38 23.18
N ILE A 98 2.71 4.82 21.97
CA ILE A 98 1.73 5.21 20.96
C ILE A 98 1.52 4.04 20.00
N ASP A 99 0.27 3.71 19.70
CA ASP A 99 -0.05 2.69 18.71
C ASP A 99 0.54 3.05 17.35
N SER A 100 1.43 2.19 16.86
CA SER A 100 2.06 2.36 15.56
C SER A 100 1.27 1.67 14.44
N PHE A 101 1.62 1.97 13.19
CA PHE A 101 1.09 1.23 12.04
C PHE A 101 1.45 -0.27 12.11
N ARG A 102 2.59 -0.63 12.73
CA ARG A 102 2.99 -2.01 13.00
C ARG A 102 2.01 -2.73 13.93
N THR A 103 1.70 -2.15 15.09
CA THR A 103 0.81 -2.76 16.09
C THR A 103 -0.61 -2.89 15.58
N THR A 104 -1.15 -1.84 14.95
CA THR A 104 -2.48 -1.86 14.34
C THR A 104 -2.59 -2.85 13.19
N SER A 105 -1.54 -2.97 12.37
CA SER A 105 -1.49 -3.94 11.27
C SER A 105 -1.41 -5.38 11.76
N ASN A 106 -0.65 -5.64 12.82
CA ASN A 106 -0.60 -6.97 13.43
C ASN A 106 -1.98 -7.40 13.95
N GLU A 107 -2.71 -6.51 14.58
CA GLU A 107 -4.08 -6.79 15.03
C GLU A 107 -5.03 -7.03 13.85
N GLN A 108 -4.94 -6.19 12.81
CA GLN A 108 -5.81 -6.29 11.63
C GLN A 108 -5.60 -7.61 10.88
N TRP A 109 -4.33 -8.03 10.70
CA TRP A 109 -3.96 -9.15 9.83
C TRP A 109 -3.60 -10.44 10.59
N LYS A 110 -3.79 -10.50 11.90
CA LYS A 110 -3.44 -11.66 12.75
C LYS A 110 -4.01 -13.00 12.27
N ASN A 111 -5.16 -12.97 11.60
CA ASN A 111 -5.81 -14.19 11.09
C ASN A 111 -5.08 -14.77 9.85
N ALA A 112 -4.27 -13.97 9.16
CA ALA A 112 -3.44 -14.42 8.05
C ALA A 112 -2.10 -15.01 8.50
N PHE A 113 -1.76 -14.97 9.79
CA PHE A 113 -0.43 -15.31 10.31
C PHE A 113 0.04 -16.72 9.89
N ASP A 114 -0.81 -17.70 10.07
CA ASP A 114 -0.45 -19.10 9.79
C ASP A 114 -0.19 -19.32 8.28
N ASP A 115 -1.05 -18.73 7.42
CA ASP A 115 -0.90 -18.73 5.96
C ASP A 115 0.40 -18.03 5.51
N VAL A 116 0.74 -16.88 6.08
CA VAL A 116 1.96 -16.16 5.72
C VAL A 116 3.23 -16.90 6.16
N LEU A 117 3.22 -17.50 7.35
CA LEU A 117 4.38 -18.24 7.86
C LEU A 117 4.64 -19.50 7.02
N GLU A 118 3.61 -20.25 6.64
CA GLU A 118 3.69 -21.44 5.77
C GLU A 118 4.28 -21.09 4.40
N ASN A 119 3.94 -19.92 3.87
CA ASN A 119 4.43 -19.45 2.57
C ASN A 119 5.80 -18.76 2.63
N THR A 120 6.38 -18.56 3.81
CA THR A 120 7.69 -17.94 3.99
C THR A 120 8.80 -18.99 3.99
N ASN A 121 9.85 -18.76 3.20
CA ASN A 121 11.10 -19.49 3.36
C ASN A 121 11.86 -18.87 4.53
N LEU A 122 12.05 -19.62 5.60
CA LEU A 122 12.70 -19.14 6.83
C LEU A 122 14.22 -18.99 6.70
N GLU A 123 14.84 -19.52 5.63
CA GLU A 123 16.28 -19.41 5.38
C GLU A 123 16.65 -18.07 4.76
N ASP A 124 15.82 -17.56 3.82
CA ASP A 124 16.12 -16.35 3.05
C ASP A 124 15.03 -15.26 3.12
N GLY A 125 13.92 -15.52 3.81
CA GLY A 125 12.81 -14.57 3.95
C GLY A 125 11.94 -14.41 2.70
N SER A 126 12.17 -15.18 1.64
CA SER A 126 11.36 -15.13 0.42
C SER A 126 9.96 -15.74 0.61
N LEU A 127 9.02 -15.29 -0.22
CA LEU A 127 7.66 -15.83 -0.24
C LEU A 127 7.48 -16.77 -1.43
N LYS A 128 7.01 -17.99 -1.16
CA LYS A 128 6.62 -18.96 -2.20
C LYS A 128 5.39 -18.49 -2.97
N LYS A 129 4.44 -17.88 -2.24
CA LYS A 129 3.23 -17.25 -2.77
C LYS A 129 2.98 -15.94 -2.04
N PHE A 130 2.56 -14.92 -2.77
CA PHE A 130 2.16 -13.64 -2.20
C PHE A 130 0.65 -13.47 -2.38
N LYS A 131 -0.03 -13.09 -1.30
CA LYS A 131 -1.45 -12.74 -1.30
C LYS A 131 -1.59 -11.30 -0.83
N MET A 132 -1.81 -10.39 -1.76
CA MET A 132 -2.03 -8.99 -1.45
C MET A 132 -3.40 -8.82 -0.80
N ARG A 133 -3.45 -8.80 0.53
CA ARG A 133 -4.70 -8.56 1.30
C ARG A 133 -5.00 -7.07 1.45
N TYR A 134 -3.97 -6.26 1.48
CA TYR A 134 -4.06 -4.80 1.54
C TYR A 134 -3.38 -4.18 0.33
N PHE A 135 -4.17 -3.55 -0.53
CA PHE A 135 -3.73 -2.83 -1.72
C PHE A 135 -3.49 -1.35 -1.39
N ASP A 136 -2.30 -0.81 -1.73
CA ASP A 136 -1.95 0.63 -1.75
C ASP A 136 -0.90 0.87 -2.85
N ILE A 137 -1.30 0.65 -4.10
CA ILE A 137 -0.47 0.89 -5.27
C ILE A 137 -0.88 2.22 -5.91
N ARG A 138 0.08 3.14 -6.08
CA ARG A 138 -0.14 4.45 -6.67
C ARG A 138 0.49 4.49 -8.06
N PHE A 139 -0.34 4.39 -9.09
CA PHE A 139 0.12 4.24 -10.47
C PHE A 139 0.64 5.55 -11.10
N SER A 140 0.24 6.71 -10.58
CA SER A 140 0.64 8.00 -11.14
C SER A 140 0.47 9.16 -10.16
N ASN A 141 1.09 10.30 -10.48
CA ASN A 141 0.91 11.58 -9.80
C ASN A 141 -0.15 12.47 -10.49
N ILE A 142 -0.95 11.93 -11.41
CA ILE A 142 -1.99 12.71 -12.08
C ILE A 142 -2.96 13.26 -11.06
N CYS A 143 -3.08 14.58 -11.01
CA CYS A 143 -4.00 15.30 -10.13
C CYS A 143 -4.49 16.56 -10.85
N ASN A 144 -5.73 16.94 -10.63
CA ASN A 144 -6.34 18.15 -11.16
C ASN A 144 -6.24 19.35 -10.21
N PHE A 145 -5.70 19.15 -8.98
CA PHE A 145 -5.50 20.21 -8.00
C PHE A 145 -4.02 20.50 -7.75
N LYS A 146 -3.76 21.74 -7.35
CA LYS A 146 -2.45 22.28 -6.96
C LYS A 146 -2.49 22.74 -5.51
N CYS A 147 -2.66 21.79 -4.59
CA CYS A 147 -2.74 22.08 -3.15
C CYS A 147 -1.39 22.56 -2.62
N ARG A 148 -1.39 23.53 -1.72
CA ARG A 148 -0.16 24.13 -1.14
C ARG A 148 0.66 23.13 -0.29
N THR A 149 0.01 22.11 0.23
CA THR A 149 0.64 21.03 1.02
C THR A 149 1.20 19.91 0.16
N CYS A 150 1.10 20.04 -1.18
CA CYS A 150 1.50 19.02 -2.14
C CYS A 150 2.69 19.49 -2.99
N GLY A 151 3.30 18.59 -3.75
CA GLY A 151 4.39 18.88 -4.70
C GLY A 151 4.28 18.02 -5.95
N SER A 152 5.23 18.16 -6.88
CA SER A 152 5.25 17.44 -8.16
C SER A 152 5.28 15.91 -8.02
N ALA A 153 5.79 15.38 -6.92
CA ALA A 153 5.75 13.94 -6.65
C ALA A 153 4.31 13.38 -6.56
N PHE A 154 3.33 14.21 -6.19
CA PHE A 154 1.93 13.81 -5.99
C PHE A 154 0.93 14.60 -6.82
N SER A 155 1.36 15.61 -7.59
CA SER A 155 0.47 16.36 -8.48
C SER A 155 1.20 16.89 -9.72
N THR A 156 0.71 16.49 -10.88
CA THR A 156 1.17 17.00 -12.19
C THR A 156 1.00 18.52 -12.33
N GLN A 157 0.12 19.15 -11.57
CA GLN A 157 -0.10 20.60 -11.60
C GLN A 157 1.10 21.39 -11.05
N TRP A 158 1.95 20.77 -10.24
CA TRP A 158 3.16 21.37 -9.69
C TRP A 158 4.38 21.25 -10.63
N GLU A 159 4.40 20.31 -11.56
CA GLU A 159 5.60 19.96 -12.36
C GLU A 159 6.25 21.18 -13.04
N GLN A 160 5.45 22.01 -13.74
CA GLN A 160 5.98 23.15 -14.46
C GLN A 160 6.57 24.24 -13.56
N GLU A 161 5.96 24.43 -12.38
CA GLU A 161 6.39 25.46 -11.44
C GLU A 161 7.65 25.02 -10.70
N ASP A 162 7.69 23.78 -10.28
CA ASP A 162 8.84 23.17 -9.64
C ASP A 162 10.05 23.15 -10.59
N LEU A 163 9.84 22.83 -11.87
CA LEU A 163 10.88 22.89 -12.90
C LEU A 163 11.43 24.32 -13.08
N LYS A 164 10.56 25.33 -13.12
CA LYS A 164 10.98 26.75 -13.24
C LYS A 164 11.73 27.24 -12.00
N SER A 165 11.36 26.73 -10.84
CA SER A 165 11.96 27.09 -9.55
C SER A 165 13.26 26.31 -9.26
N GLY A 166 13.68 25.40 -10.15
CA GLY A 166 14.88 24.58 -9.97
C GLY A 166 14.75 23.54 -8.86
N VAL A 167 13.53 23.17 -8.48
CA VAL A 167 13.28 22.14 -7.48
C VAL A 167 13.71 20.78 -8.02
N PHE A 168 14.60 20.10 -7.32
CA PHE A 168 15.27 18.88 -7.80
C PHE A 168 14.32 17.72 -8.16
N TYR A 169 13.12 17.69 -7.55
CA TYR A 169 12.11 16.64 -7.76
C TYR A 169 11.17 16.90 -8.95
N ALA A 170 11.36 18.01 -9.65
CA ALA A 170 10.49 18.45 -10.74
C ALA A 170 10.72 17.75 -12.08
N LYS A 171 11.34 16.58 -12.10
CA LYS A 171 11.34 15.75 -13.31
C LYS A 171 9.91 15.30 -13.57
N ILE A 172 9.42 15.44 -14.79
CA ILE A 172 8.17 14.84 -15.23
C ILE A 172 8.20 13.36 -14.87
N ILE A 173 7.27 12.94 -14.03
CA ILE A 173 7.18 11.56 -13.59
C ILE A 173 6.43 10.80 -14.69
N PRO A 174 7.09 9.90 -15.43
CA PRO A 174 6.41 9.14 -16.47
C PRO A 174 5.31 8.28 -15.83
N LYS A 175 4.13 8.25 -16.48
CA LYS A 175 3.06 7.31 -16.09
C LYS A 175 3.64 5.89 -16.02
N ASN A 176 3.22 5.12 -15.01
CA ASN A 176 3.57 3.72 -14.95
C ASN A 176 2.86 2.96 -16.08
N ASN A 177 3.60 2.61 -17.13
CA ASN A 177 3.10 1.88 -18.28
C ASN A 177 3.43 0.38 -18.22
N ASN A 178 3.87 -0.13 -17.08
CA ASN A 178 4.17 -1.55 -16.90
C ASN A 178 2.87 -2.37 -16.84
N LYS A 179 2.43 -2.81 -18.01
CA LYS A 179 1.22 -3.63 -18.16
C LYS A 179 1.30 -4.96 -17.39
N LYS A 180 2.51 -5.53 -17.29
CA LYS A 180 2.73 -6.75 -16.51
C LYS A 180 2.46 -6.49 -15.04
N PHE A 181 3.01 -5.41 -14.48
CA PHE A 181 2.78 -5.06 -13.08
C PHE A 181 1.29 -4.80 -12.79
N LEU A 182 0.60 -4.07 -13.68
CA LEU A 182 -0.85 -3.87 -13.53
C LEU A 182 -1.61 -5.19 -13.56
N GLN A 183 -1.26 -6.11 -14.49
CA GLN A 183 -1.89 -7.43 -14.54
C GLN A 183 -1.59 -8.25 -13.30
N ASP A 184 -0.34 -8.28 -12.84
CA ASP A 184 0.05 -8.95 -11.59
C ASP A 184 -0.78 -8.44 -10.39
N VAL A 185 -1.09 -7.13 -10.35
CA VAL A 185 -1.96 -6.54 -9.31
C VAL A 185 -3.42 -6.96 -9.48
N VAL A 186 -3.93 -6.96 -10.71
CA VAL A 186 -5.30 -7.44 -11.03
C VAL A 186 -5.47 -8.89 -10.60
N ASP A 187 -4.48 -9.73 -10.84
CA ASP A 187 -4.49 -11.15 -10.45
C ASP A 187 -4.53 -11.35 -8.92
N GLN A 188 -4.21 -10.30 -8.14
CA GLN A 188 -4.33 -10.31 -6.67
C GLN A 188 -5.72 -9.99 -6.16
N ILE A 189 -6.65 -9.52 -6.98
CA ILE A 189 -8.01 -9.14 -6.56
C ILE A 189 -8.70 -10.22 -5.70
N PRO A 190 -8.62 -11.52 -6.01
CA PRO A 190 -9.23 -12.55 -5.18
C PRO A 190 -8.68 -12.65 -3.74
N ASN A 191 -7.50 -12.09 -3.50
CA ASN A 191 -6.86 -12.08 -2.19
C ASN A 191 -7.11 -10.79 -1.40
N MET A 192 -7.62 -9.72 -2.05
CA MET A 192 -7.77 -8.41 -1.44
C MET A 192 -8.92 -8.37 -0.44
N GLU A 193 -8.66 -7.83 0.74
CA GLU A 193 -9.65 -7.53 1.78
C GLU A 193 -9.87 -6.02 1.89
N VAL A 194 -8.83 -5.23 1.65
CA VAL A 194 -8.86 -3.77 1.66
C VAL A 194 -8.15 -3.24 0.41
N ALA A 195 -8.80 -2.34 -0.32
CA ALA A 195 -8.19 -1.58 -1.41
C ALA A 195 -8.19 -0.09 -1.07
N TYR A 196 -6.99 0.46 -0.81
CA TYR A 196 -6.79 1.87 -0.50
C TYR A 196 -6.29 2.62 -1.73
N PHE A 197 -7.09 3.56 -2.18
CA PHE A 197 -6.81 4.41 -3.34
C PHE A 197 -6.37 5.80 -2.89
N ALA A 198 -5.13 6.14 -3.23
CA ALA A 198 -4.51 7.43 -2.98
C ALA A 198 -3.45 7.70 -4.06
N GLY A 199 -2.69 8.78 -3.93
CA GLY A 199 -1.62 9.13 -4.86
C GLY A 199 -1.76 10.55 -5.34
N GLY A 200 -1.90 10.81 -6.65
CA GLY A 200 -2.40 12.05 -7.20
C GLY A 200 -3.88 12.22 -6.85
N GLU A 201 -4.75 12.18 -7.84
CA GLU A 201 -6.19 12.05 -7.62
C GLU A 201 -6.67 10.71 -8.19
N PRO A 202 -7.01 9.72 -7.35
CA PRO A 202 -7.37 8.39 -7.84
C PRO A 202 -8.61 8.39 -8.73
N LEU A 203 -9.55 9.31 -8.53
CA LEU A 203 -10.81 9.34 -9.25
C LEU A 203 -10.69 9.81 -10.72
N ILE A 204 -9.50 10.25 -11.14
CA ILE A 204 -9.20 10.62 -12.53
C ILE A 204 -8.10 9.76 -13.16
N THR A 205 -7.82 8.58 -12.59
CA THR A 205 -6.83 7.64 -13.12
C THR A 205 -7.50 6.41 -13.71
N GLU A 206 -6.99 5.92 -14.83
CA GLU A 206 -7.59 4.81 -15.57
C GLU A 206 -7.46 3.48 -14.81
N GLU A 207 -6.32 3.26 -14.17
CA GLU A 207 -6.01 2.06 -13.40
C GLU A 207 -6.98 1.84 -12.24
N HIS A 208 -7.45 2.90 -11.61
CA HIS A 208 -8.49 2.84 -10.58
C HIS A 208 -9.78 2.20 -11.12
N TYR A 209 -10.24 2.64 -12.29
CA TYR A 209 -11.47 2.10 -12.89
C TYR A 209 -11.29 0.69 -13.42
N ILE A 210 -10.12 0.35 -13.97
CA ILE A 210 -9.78 -1.02 -14.36
C ILE A 210 -9.93 -1.97 -13.16
N LEU A 211 -9.37 -1.59 -12.01
CA LEU A 211 -9.46 -2.41 -10.79
C LEU A 211 -10.90 -2.54 -10.28
N LEU A 212 -11.68 -1.45 -10.23
CA LEU A 212 -13.07 -1.51 -9.78
C LEU A 212 -13.93 -2.40 -10.68
N GLU A 213 -13.81 -2.23 -11.99
CA GLU A 213 -14.57 -3.03 -12.96
C GLU A 213 -14.19 -4.51 -12.89
N GLU A 214 -12.90 -4.81 -12.69
CA GLU A 214 -12.44 -6.17 -12.54
C GLU A 214 -12.93 -6.80 -11.22
N MET A 215 -12.90 -6.07 -10.10
CA MET A 215 -13.50 -6.52 -8.83
C MET A 215 -14.99 -6.84 -8.99
N ILE A 216 -15.74 -6.01 -9.72
CA ILE A 216 -17.15 -6.23 -9.99
C ILE A 216 -17.33 -7.44 -10.90
N ARG A 217 -16.60 -7.49 -12.03
CA ARG A 217 -16.69 -8.57 -13.03
C ARG A 217 -16.38 -9.95 -12.43
N SER A 218 -15.41 -10.02 -11.54
CA SER A 218 -14.98 -11.26 -10.86
C SER A 218 -15.74 -11.55 -9.57
N ASN A 219 -16.78 -10.75 -9.25
CA ASN A 219 -17.62 -10.87 -8.06
C ASN A 219 -16.87 -10.77 -6.72
N HIS A 220 -15.81 -9.94 -6.67
CA HIS A 220 -15.05 -9.63 -5.44
C HIS A 220 -15.48 -8.28 -4.86
N THR A 221 -16.79 -8.11 -4.62
CA THR A 221 -17.38 -6.86 -4.14
C THR A 221 -17.45 -6.74 -2.61
N ASP A 222 -16.89 -7.72 -1.90
CA ASP A 222 -16.74 -7.69 -0.45
C ASP A 222 -15.50 -6.94 0.03
N ILE A 223 -14.64 -6.52 -0.91
CA ILE A 223 -13.44 -5.73 -0.63
C ILE A 223 -13.84 -4.37 -0.03
N LEU A 224 -13.20 -3.98 1.08
CA LEU A 224 -13.37 -2.65 1.65
C LEU A 224 -12.58 -1.63 0.82
N LEU A 225 -13.28 -0.74 0.13
CA LEU A 225 -12.67 0.36 -0.60
C LEU A 225 -12.42 1.55 0.32
N ARG A 226 -11.20 2.06 0.35
CA ARG A 226 -10.80 3.28 1.07
C ARG A 226 -10.21 4.30 0.11
N TYR A 227 -10.57 5.55 0.28
CA TYR A 227 -10.13 6.64 -0.61
C TYR A 227 -9.59 7.81 0.19
N ASN A 228 -8.41 8.32 -0.22
CA ASN A 228 -8.03 9.71 0.01
C ASN A 228 -8.16 10.44 -1.34
N THR A 229 -9.08 11.40 -1.42
CA THR A 229 -9.43 12.07 -2.66
C THR A 229 -9.86 13.51 -2.41
N ASN A 230 -9.64 14.38 -3.38
CA ASN A 230 -10.19 15.73 -3.38
C ASN A 230 -11.70 15.76 -3.75
N LEU A 231 -12.25 14.62 -4.12
CA LEU A 231 -13.66 14.37 -4.44
C LEU A 231 -14.26 15.34 -5.47
N SER A 232 -13.44 15.93 -6.33
CA SER A 232 -13.88 16.92 -7.34
C SER A 232 -14.55 16.30 -8.56
N ASN A 233 -14.31 15.01 -8.83
CA ASN A 233 -14.84 14.31 -9.99
C ASN A 233 -15.49 12.99 -9.59
N LEU A 234 -16.78 12.86 -9.88
CA LEU A 234 -17.55 11.62 -9.69
C LEU A 234 -17.81 10.88 -11.00
N LYS A 235 -17.28 11.41 -12.10
CA LYS A 235 -17.31 10.79 -13.44
C LYS A 235 -15.93 10.88 -14.07
N PHE A 236 -15.52 9.81 -14.72
CA PHE A 236 -14.29 9.76 -15.49
C PHE A 236 -14.56 9.12 -16.84
N LYS A 237 -14.37 9.90 -17.93
CA LYS A 237 -14.79 9.49 -19.28
C LYS A 237 -16.30 9.12 -19.25
N ASP A 238 -16.63 7.88 -19.64
CA ASP A 238 -17.98 7.30 -19.65
C ASP A 238 -18.39 6.61 -18.33
N LYS A 239 -17.51 6.59 -17.33
CA LYS A 239 -17.69 5.83 -16.10
C LYS A 239 -18.29 6.68 -14.98
N ASP A 240 -19.38 6.18 -14.37
CA ASP A 240 -20.04 6.78 -13.20
C ASP A 240 -19.55 6.09 -11.92
N LEU A 241 -18.77 6.81 -11.13
CA LEU A 241 -18.18 6.31 -9.90
C LEU A 241 -19.22 5.86 -8.87
N LEU A 242 -20.27 6.64 -8.69
CA LEU A 242 -21.33 6.31 -7.73
C LEU A 242 -22.07 5.04 -8.13
N GLY A 243 -22.25 4.83 -9.45
CA GLY A 243 -22.79 3.59 -9.99
C GLY A 243 -21.88 2.40 -9.65
N LEU A 244 -20.57 2.51 -9.84
CA LEU A 244 -19.61 1.46 -9.49
C LEU A 244 -19.60 1.17 -7.99
N TRP A 245 -19.57 2.19 -7.14
CA TRP A 245 -19.53 2.01 -5.67
C TRP A 245 -20.75 1.28 -5.11
N LYS A 246 -21.91 1.37 -5.74
CA LYS A 246 -23.12 0.64 -5.33
C LYS A 246 -22.94 -0.88 -5.30
N HIS A 247 -22.03 -1.43 -6.08
CA HIS A 247 -21.73 -2.86 -6.11
C HIS A 247 -21.03 -3.35 -4.84
N PHE A 248 -20.39 -2.48 -4.07
CA PHE A 248 -19.56 -2.84 -2.91
C PHE A 248 -20.28 -2.87 -1.56
N ASN A 249 -21.61 -3.08 -1.53
CA ASN A 249 -22.40 -3.37 -0.33
C ASN A 249 -22.13 -2.41 0.85
N LYS A 250 -22.00 -1.10 0.59
CA LYS A 250 -21.66 -0.07 1.58
C LYS A 250 -20.22 -0.18 2.17
N LYS A 251 -19.37 -0.96 1.60
CA LYS A 251 -17.95 -1.07 1.98
C LYS A 251 -17.09 -0.01 1.28
N VAL A 252 -17.54 1.23 1.26
CA VAL A 252 -16.79 2.37 0.69
C VAL A 252 -16.60 3.43 1.77
N GLN A 253 -15.33 3.72 2.07
CA GLN A 253 -14.90 4.75 3.01
C GLN A 253 -14.18 5.86 2.26
N VAL A 254 -14.67 7.08 2.35
CA VAL A 254 -14.07 8.24 1.66
C VAL A 254 -13.57 9.23 2.68
N TYR A 255 -12.27 9.51 2.61
CA TYR A 255 -11.61 10.58 3.33
C TYR A 255 -11.40 11.73 2.34
N ALA A 256 -12.32 12.70 2.37
CA ALA A 256 -12.24 13.87 1.52
C ALA A 256 -11.14 14.81 2.03
N SER A 257 -10.20 15.14 1.14
CA SER A 257 -9.11 16.08 1.44
C SER A 257 -9.64 17.52 1.38
N ILE A 258 -9.97 18.08 2.54
CA ILE A 258 -10.54 19.42 2.68
C ILE A 258 -9.68 20.20 3.67
N ASP A 259 -9.04 21.29 3.22
CA ASP A 259 -8.20 22.12 4.09
C ASP A 259 -9.03 23.11 4.91
N HIS A 260 -10.18 23.55 4.37
CA HIS A 260 -11.08 24.50 5.01
C HIS A 260 -12.50 24.33 4.46
N TYR A 261 -13.52 24.74 5.24
CA TYR A 261 -14.92 24.70 4.78
C TYR A 261 -15.19 25.54 3.51
N LEU A 262 -14.30 26.49 3.17
CA LEU A 262 -14.35 27.28 1.95
C LEU A 262 -13.73 26.59 0.72
N SER A 263 -13.29 25.33 0.85
CA SER A 263 -12.70 24.54 -0.24
C SER A 263 -11.22 24.84 -0.55
N LEU A 264 -10.51 23.80 -1.00
CA LEU A 264 -9.13 23.84 -1.48
C LEU A 264 -8.90 24.84 -2.64
N ILE A 265 -9.97 25.20 -3.37
CA ILE A 265 -9.92 26.11 -4.53
C ILE A 265 -9.68 27.56 -4.09
N HIS A 266 -10.04 27.92 -2.87
CA HIS A 266 -9.95 29.31 -2.38
C HIS A 266 -8.63 29.62 -1.65
N ILE A 267 -7.76 28.64 -1.56
CA ILE A 267 -6.42 28.80 -1.02
C ILE A 267 -5.41 28.96 -2.15
#